data_480ecc9d69cbc7b57cf7908a630407f3
#
_entry.id   480ecc9d69cbc7b57cf7908a630407f3
#
_cell.length_a   1.000
_cell.length_b   1.000
_cell.length_c   1.000
_cell.angle_alpha   90.00
_cell.angle_beta   90.00
_cell.angle_gamma   90.00
#
_symmetry.space_group_name_H-M   'P 1'
#
loop_
_entity.id
_entity.type
_entity.pdbx_description
1 polymer ?
#
loop_
_entity_poly.entity_id
_entity_poly.type
_entity_poly.pdbx_seq_one_letter_code
_entity_poly.pdbx_strand_id
1 'polypeptide(L)'
;FNAEPEVRKGLLFPLYFYHDRWTTLKSEDVQPYTEDMLAGYTFLSGGTDKGPDDCETVDIAPEDWARNMDALEDIYALCRRNNIQLVLYRAPTKRLHDADWNRLTAQFDGRDGVSTLNCSDYTAQIAADPENDFYDSLHYNCVGAEKFSAFLADWTKNNLSISPDEPQDTVLWTARLQ
;
A
#
# COMPACT_ATOMS: atom_id res chain seq x y z
N PHE A 1 -20.06 -14.18 -14.24
CA PHE A 1 -18.89 -13.34 -14.53
C PHE A 1 -19.22 -12.43 -15.72
N ASN A 2 -19.71 -11.23 -15.44
CA ASN A 2 -20.00 -10.19 -16.43
C ASN A 2 -18.86 -9.15 -16.49
N ALA A 3 -17.62 -9.62 -16.45
CA ALA A 3 -16.49 -8.71 -16.64
C ALA A 3 -16.43 -8.24 -18.10
N GLU A 4 -16.11 -6.97 -18.30
CA GLU A 4 -15.85 -6.37 -19.60
C GLU A 4 -14.87 -7.22 -20.41
N PRO A 5 -15.00 -7.28 -21.75
CA PRO A 5 -14.17 -8.14 -22.62
C PRO A 5 -12.66 -7.96 -22.39
N GLU A 6 -12.22 -6.75 -22.07
CA GLU A 6 -10.82 -6.43 -21.81
C GLU A 6 -10.34 -7.03 -20.48
N VAL A 7 -11.17 -6.98 -19.43
CA VAL A 7 -10.87 -7.61 -18.14
C VAL A 7 -10.83 -9.14 -18.27
N ARG A 8 -11.68 -9.73 -19.11
CA ARG A 8 -11.63 -11.18 -19.40
C ARG A 8 -10.34 -11.59 -20.08
N LYS A 9 -9.84 -10.78 -21.01
CA LYS A 9 -8.54 -11.02 -21.65
C LYS A 9 -7.40 -10.98 -20.65
N GLY A 10 -7.41 -10.02 -19.72
CA GLY A 10 -6.42 -9.93 -18.67
C GLY A 10 -6.42 -11.13 -17.71
N LEU A 11 -7.60 -11.68 -17.39
CA LEU A 11 -7.73 -12.88 -16.55
C LEU A 11 -7.22 -14.15 -17.24
N LEU A 12 -7.38 -14.26 -18.56
CA LEU A 12 -6.91 -15.40 -19.35
C LEU A 12 -5.41 -15.28 -19.70
N PHE A 13 -4.93 -14.06 -19.81
CA PHE A 13 -3.55 -13.75 -20.13
C PHE A 13 -3.02 -12.71 -19.11
N PRO A 14 -2.43 -13.12 -18.00
CA PRO A 14 -1.90 -12.19 -17.00
C PRO A 14 -0.96 -11.13 -17.58
N LEU A 15 -0.25 -11.46 -18.66
CA LEU A 15 0.60 -10.53 -19.38
C LEU A 15 -0.18 -9.36 -20.03
N TYR A 16 -1.48 -9.49 -20.23
CA TYR A 16 -2.30 -8.43 -20.82
C TYR A 16 -2.36 -7.18 -19.94
N PHE A 17 -2.29 -7.33 -18.63
CA PHE A 17 -2.22 -6.19 -17.70
C PHE A 17 -0.89 -5.44 -17.76
N TYR A 18 0.13 -6.05 -18.36
CA TYR A 18 1.46 -5.48 -18.52
C TYR A 18 1.72 -4.99 -19.94
N HIS A 19 0.66 -4.89 -20.77
CA HIS A 19 0.82 -4.59 -22.20
C HIS A 19 1.50 -3.26 -22.49
N ASP A 20 1.35 -2.26 -21.62
CA ASP A 20 2.02 -0.97 -21.74
C ASP A 20 3.53 -1.06 -21.53
N ARG A 21 4.01 -2.14 -20.91
CA ARG A 21 5.42 -2.40 -20.66
C ARG A 21 6.11 -3.22 -21.75
N TRP A 22 5.37 -3.76 -22.74
CA TRP A 22 5.97 -4.60 -23.79
C TRP A 22 7.11 -3.94 -24.53
N THR A 23 7.03 -2.62 -24.73
CA THR A 23 8.06 -1.84 -25.41
C THR A 23 9.24 -1.47 -24.50
N THR A 24 9.10 -1.66 -23.20
CA THR A 24 10.09 -1.33 -22.18
C THR A 24 10.56 -2.55 -21.38
N LEU A 25 10.07 -3.76 -21.73
CA LEU A 25 10.51 -5.00 -21.09
C LEU A 25 12.02 -5.19 -21.27
N LYS A 26 12.68 -5.44 -20.15
CA LYS A 26 14.09 -5.81 -20.09
C LYS A 26 14.22 -7.29 -19.76
N SER A 27 15.39 -7.85 -19.99
CA SER A 27 15.70 -9.24 -19.61
C SER A 27 15.41 -9.53 -18.14
N GLU A 28 15.60 -8.52 -17.29
CA GLU A 28 15.39 -8.59 -15.84
C GLU A 28 13.89 -8.75 -15.48
N ASP A 29 12.99 -8.27 -16.31
CA ASP A 29 11.53 -8.39 -16.10
C ASP A 29 11.02 -9.82 -16.37
N VAL A 30 11.80 -10.65 -17.08
CA VAL A 30 11.43 -12.01 -17.47
C VAL A 30 12.23 -13.06 -16.71
N GLN A 31 13.26 -12.65 -15.98
CA GLN A 31 14.02 -13.54 -15.13
C GLN A 31 13.22 -13.90 -13.89
N PRO A 32 13.24 -15.18 -13.46
CA PRO A 32 12.65 -15.53 -12.19
C PRO A 32 13.30 -14.71 -11.09
N TYR A 33 12.50 -14.28 -10.13
CA TYR A 33 12.99 -13.56 -8.95
C TYR A 33 14.21 -14.30 -8.39
N THR A 34 15.36 -13.65 -8.41
CA THR A 34 16.54 -14.16 -7.73
C THR A 34 16.42 -13.90 -6.23
N GLU A 35 17.08 -14.69 -5.42
CA GLU A 35 17.07 -14.59 -3.95
C GLU A 35 17.53 -13.22 -3.42
N ASP A 36 18.20 -12.43 -4.26
CA ASP A 36 18.70 -11.08 -3.93
C ASP A 36 17.64 -9.97 -3.98
N MET A 37 16.43 -10.29 -4.42
CA MET A 37 15.35 -9.29 -4.43
C MET A 37 14.76 -9.14 -3.03
N LEU A 38 14.66 -7.90 -2.58
CA LEU A 38 14.13 -7.49 -1.26
C LEU A 38 12.61 -7.75 -1.10
N ALA A 39 12.09 -8.84 -1.66
CA ALA A 39 10.70 -9.28 -1.54
C ALA A 39 9.66 -8.17 -1.86
N GLY A 40 9.95 -7.38 -2.90
CA GLY A 40 9.09 -6.27 -3.33
C GLY A 40 9.44 -4.91 -2.71
N TYR A 41 10.41 -4.86 -1.80
CA TYR A 41 10.90 -3.58 -1.29
C TYR A 41 11.82 -2.89 -2.31
N THR A 42 11.58 -1.62 -2.56
CA THR A 42 12.47 -0.79 -3.38
C THR A 42 13.25 0.15 -2.47
N PHE A 43 14.57 0.01 -2.46
CA PHE A 43 15.44 0.87 -1.68
C PHE A 43 15.59 2.24 -2.38
N LEU A 44 15.04 3.28 -1.76
CA LEU A 44 15.16 4.66 -2.21
C LEU A 44 16.07 5.41 -1.24
N SER A 45 17.20 5.93 -1.72
CA SER A 45 18.14 6.70 -0.91
C SER A 45 18.17 8.16 -1.35
N GLY A 46 18.32 9.07 -0.39
CA GLY A 46 18.32 10.52 -0.63
C GLY A 46 16.93 11.04 -0.98
N GLY A 47 16.88 12.23 -1.53
CA GLY A 47 15.69 12.87 -2.07
C GLY A 47 16.02 13.53 -3.38
N THR A 48 15.14 13.44 -4.35
CA THR A 48 15.34 14.03 -5.69
C THR A 48 14.65 15.36 -5.86
N ASP A 49 13.62 15.62 -5.05
CA ASP A 49 12.90 16.87 -5.13
C ASP A 49 12.30 17.22 -3.76
N LYS A 50 12.37 18.48 -3.43
CA LYS A 50 11.85 19.02 -2.17
C LYS A 50 10.34 19.20 -2.19
N GLY A 51 9.71 18.34 -2.89
CA GLY A 51 8.29 18.06 -2.82
C GLY A 51 7.39 19.08 -3.44
N PRO A 52 6.21 18.69 -3.59
CA PRO A 52 5.26 19.28 -4.48
C PRO A 52 4.48 20.36 -3.77
N ASP A 53 4.66 21.54 -4.16
CA ASP A 53 3.66 22.57 -3.95
C ASP A 53 2.55 22.51 -5.02
N ASP A 54 2.75 21.71 -6.08
CA ASP A 54 1.89 21.69 -7.28
C ASP A 54 1.32 20.30 -7.61
N CYS A 55 0.81 19.58 -6.63
CA CYS A 55 0.03 18.40 -6.95
C CYS A 55 -1.39 18.82 -7.35
N GLU A 56 -1.64 18.82 -8.65
CA GLU A 56 -3.00 18.85 -9.16
C GLU A 56 -3.77 17.70 -8.52
N THR A 57 -4.81 18.09 -7.81
CA THR A 57 -5.75 17.16 -7.24
C THR A 57 -6.67 16.72 -8.36
N VAL A 58 -6.53 15.49 -8.77
CA VAL A 58 -7.43 14.90 -9.76
C VAL A 58 -8.63 14.34 -9.02
N ASP A 59 -9.81 14.91 -9.27
CA ASP A 59 -11.05 14.34 -8.77
C ASP A 59 -11.25 12.94 -9.35
N ILE A 60 -11.52 11.98 -8.49
CA ILE A 60 -11.83 10.62 -8.93
C ILE A 60 -13.20 10.62 -9.60
N ALA A 61 -13.27 10.15 -10.85
CA ALA A 61 -14.54 10.03 -11.55
C ALA A 61 -15.53 9.16 -10.75
N PRO A 62 -16.82 9.52 -10.74
CA PRO A 62 -17.81 8.78 -9.94
C PRO A 62 -17.87 7.27 -10.23
N GLU A 63 -17.68 6.89 -11.49
CA GLU A 63 -17.65 5.49 -11.93
C GLU A 63 -16.41 4.74 -11.43
N ASP A 64 -15.25 5.42 -11.40
CA ASP A 64 -14.02 4.86 -10.86
C ASP A 64 -14.09 4.73 -9.34
N TRP A 65 -14.68 5.72 -8.68
CA TRP A 65 -14.96 5.63 -7.26
C TRP A 65 -15.86 4.42 -6.94
N ALA A 66 -16.99 4.29 -7.65
CA ALA A 66 -17.92 3.18 -7.43
C ALA A 66 -17.23 1.82 -7.61
N ARG A 67 -16.48 1.67 -8.70
CA ARG A 67 -15.73 0.42 -8.98
C ARG A 67 -14.70 0.10 -7.89
N ASN A 68 -13.98 1.11 -7.40
CA ASN A 68 -12.99 0.94 -6.34
C ASN A 68 -13.66 0.56 -5.01
N MET A 69 -14.83 1.14 -4.73
CA MET A 69 -15.59 0.81 -3.54
C MET A 69 -16.16 -0.61 -3.59
N ASP A 70 -16.67 -1.05 -4.75
CA ASP A 70 -17.12 -2.44 -4.95
C ASP A 70 -15.98 -3.43 -4.71
N ALA A 71 -14.79 -3.14 -5.23
CA ALA A 71 -13.61 -3.97 -5.00
C ALA A 71 -13.21 -4.02 -3.51
N LEU A 72 -13.32 -2.90 -2.80
CA LEU A 72 -13.01 -2.84 -1.37
C LEU A 72 -14.05 -3.59 -0.53
N GLU A 73 -15.34 -3.56 -0.92
CA GLU A 73 -16.38 -4.38 -0.30
C GLU A 73 -16.11 -5.88 -0.50
N ASP A 74 -15.64 -6.28 -1.68
CA ASP A 74 -15.24 -7.67 -1.93
C ASP A 74 -14.07 -8.10 -1.05
N ILE A 75 -13.06 -7.24 -0.87
CA ILE A 75 -11.93 -7.46 0.05
C ILE A 75 -12.45 -7.59 1.48
N TYR A 76 -13.31 -6.67 1.92
CA TYR A 76 -13.91 -6.73 3.25
C TYR A 76 -14.67 -8.04 3.47
N ALA A 77 -15.53 -8.43 2.51
CA ALA A 77 -16.26 -9.68 2.59
C ALA A 77 -15.33 -10.91 2.64
N LEU A 78 -14.21 -10.88 1.91
CA LEU A 78 -13.20 -11.92 1.96
C LEU A 78 -12.54 -12.00 3.36
N CYS A 79 -12.14 -10.86 3.90
CA CYS A 79 -11.55 -10.76 5.24
C CYS A 79 -12.52 -11.31 6.31
N ARG A 80 -13.78 -10.92 6.24
CA ARG A 80 -14.81 -11.39 7.18
C ARG A 80 -15.00 -12.92 7.14
N ARG A 81 -15.08 -13.48 5.92
CA ARG A 81 -15.24 -14.95 5.75
C ARG A 81 -14.07 -15.76 6.32
N ASN A 82 -12.89 -15.16 6.34
CA ASN A 82 -11.65 -15.82 6.79
C ASN A 82 -11.20 -15.37 8.19
N ASN A 83 -12.03 -14.61 8.90
CA ASN A 83 -11.69 -14.06 10.22
C ASN A 83 -10.39 -13.24 10.23
N ILE A 84 -10.19 -12.46 9.15
CA ILE A 84 -9.06 -11.56 8.99
C ILE A 84 -9.49 -10.15 9.39
N GLN A 85 -8.70 -9.48 10.20
CA GLN A 85 -8.90 -8.08 10.52
C GLN A 85 -8.37 -7.21 9.37
N LEU A 86 -9.22 -6.32 8.85
CA LEU A 86 -8.89 -5.40 7.77
C LEU A 86 -8.45 -4.06 8.36
N VAL A 87 -7.29 -3.59 7.96
CA VAL A 87 -6.81 -2.24 8.30
C VAL A 87 -6.75 -1.40 7.04
N LEU A 88 -7.53 -0.34 7.00
CA LEU A 88 -7.44 0.69 5.98
C LEU A 88 -6.56 1.80 6.51
N TYR A 89 -5.39 1.98 5.93
CA TYR A 89 -4.50 3.03 6.38
C TYR A 89 -4.10 3.98 5.23
N ARG A 90 -3.88 5.21 5.59
CA ARG A 90 -3.34 6.25 4.73
C ARG A 90 -1.92 6.57 5.20
N ALA A 91 -0.92 6.24 4.39
CA ALA A 91 0.45 6.63 4.66
C ALA A 91 0.59 8.16 4.61
N PRO A 92 1.52 8.77 5.34
CA PRO A 92 1.79 10.18 5.22
C PRO A 92 2.32 10.49 3.81
N THR A 93 1.51 11.14 3.01
CA THR A 93 1.90 11.63 1.69
C THR A 93 1.45 13.07 1.53
N LYS A 94 2.14 13.82 0.70
CA LYS A 94 1.79 15.21 0.43
C LYS A 94 0.62 15.35 -0.56
N ARG A 95 0.11 14.24 -1.12
CA ARG A 95 -0.83 14.25 -2.26
C ARG A 95 -2.27 13.81 -1.96
N LEU A 96 -2.60 13.38 -0.75
CA LEU A 96 -3.92 12.84 -0.53
C LEU A 96 -4.92 13.90 -0.09
N HIS A 97 -6.06 13.94 -0.80
CA HIS A 97 -7.22 14.71 -0.39
C HIS A 97 -7.84 14.14 0.87
N ASP A 98 -8.01 14.96 1.87
CA ASP A 98 -8.75 14.59 3.08
C ASP A 98 -10.20 14.25 2.77
N ALA A 99 -10.79 14.88 1.75
CA ALA A 99 -12.17 14.61 1.34
C ALA A 99 -12.37 13.15 0.88
N ASP A 100 -11.46 12.61 0.07
CA ASP A 100 -11.56 11.23 -0.41
C ASP A 100 -11.32 10.22 0.71
N TRP A 101 -10.34 10.50 1.59
CA TRP A 101 -10.11 9.69 2.77
C TRP A 101 -11.35 9.69 3.68
N ASN A 102 -11.90 10.85 3.99
CA ASN A 102 -13.09 10.96 4.85
C ASN A 102 -14.31 10.27 4.22
N ARG A 103 -14.47 10.38 2.91
CA ARG A 103 -15.55 9.69 2.18
C ARG A 103 -15.42 8.18 2.23
N LEU A 104 -14.17 7.65 2.13
CA LEU A 104 -13.88 6.23 2.23
C LEU A 104 -14.14 5.74 3.66
N THR A 105 -13.55 6.39 4.65
CA THR A 105 -13.64 5.96 6.04
C THR A 105 -15.07 6.05 6.57
N ALA A 106 -15.86 7.05 6.14
CA ALA A 106 -17.28 7.15 6.52
C ALA A 106 -18.10 5.90 6.14
N GLN A 107 -17.64 5.11 5.17
CA GLN A 107 -18.31 3.86 4.78
C GLN A 107 -17.82 2.63 5.56
N PHE A 108 -16.63 2.68 6.13
CA PHE A 108 -16.00 1.54 6.78
C PHE A 108 -15.82 1.68 8.28
N ASP A 109 -15.83 2.90 8.82
CA ASP A 109 -15.68 3.15 10.24
C ASP A 109 -16.78 2.46 11.05
N GLY A 110 -16.37 1.76 12.10
CA GLY A 110 -17.26 1.04 12.99
C GLY A 110 -17.78 -0.30 12.46
N ARG A 111 -17.37 -0.72 11.26
CA ARG A 111 -17.67 -2.06 10.77
C ARG A 111 -16.87 -3.11 11.56
N ASP A 112 -17.49 -4.25 11.82
CA ASP A 112 -16.85 -5.34 12.52
C ASP A 112 -15.62 -5.87 11.78
N GLY A 113 -14.49 -5.96 12.49
CA GLY A 113 -13.21 -6.41 11.93
C GLY A 113 -12.52 -5.39 11.02
N VAL A 114 -12.93 -4.12 11.04
CA VAL A 114 -12.26 -3.04 10.32
C VAL A 114 -11.64 -2.05 11.29
N SER A 115 -10.44 -1.61 10.98
CA SER A 115 -9.78 -0.47 11.62
C SER A 115 -9.34 0.54 10.55
N THR A 116 -9.49 1.83 10.81
CA THR A 116 -9.00 2.90 9.94
C THR A 116 -7.88 3.65 10.63
N LEU A 117 -6.85 4.04 9.87
CA LEU A 117 -5.67 4.72 10.38
C LEU A 117 -5.20 5.81 9.41
N ASN A 118 -5.45 7.06 9.75
CA ASN A 118 -4.85 8.19 9.06
C ASN A 118 -3.48 8.48 9.67
N CYS A 119 -2.41 8.02 9.05
CA CYS A 119 -1.05 8.21 9.59
C CYS A 119 -0.60 9.68 9.60
N SER A 120 -1.27 10.57 8.86
CA SER A 120 -1.00 12.00 8.92
C SER A 120 -1.31 12.62 10.30
N ASP A 121 -2.18 11.98 11.08
CA ASP A 121 -2.52 12.42 12.44
C ASP A 121 -1.44 12.04 13.46
N TYR A 122 -0.46 11.25 13.05
CA TYR A 122 0.60 10.67 13.88
C TYR A 122 2.00 11.15 13.48
N THR A 123 2.13 12.28 12.81
CA THR A 123 3.41 12.80 12.32
C THR A 123 4.45 12.97 13.43
N ALA A 124 4.02 13.38 14.62
CA ALA A 124 4.90 13.51 15.79
C ALA A 124 5.41 12.14 16.30
N GLN A 125 4.58 11.11 16.29
CA GLN A 125 4.95 9.76 16.70
C GLN A 125 5.84 9.06 15.68
N ILE A 126 5.57 9.29 14.38
CA ILE A 126 6.41 8.80 13.29
C ILE A 126 7.76 9.51 13.29
N ALA A 127 7.80 10.75 13.80
CA ALA A 127 8.99 11.62 13.80
C ALA A 127 9.58 11.79 12.38
N ALA A 128 8.72 11.82 11.36
CA ALA A 128 9.13 12.01 9.98
C ALA A 128 9.57 13.47 9.76
N ASP A 129 10.74 13.62 9.15
CA ASP A 129 11.27 14.90 8.71
C ASP A 129 10.83 15.16 7.26
N PRO A 130 9.97 16.16 6.98
CA PRO A 130 9.50 16.43 5.63
C PRO A 130 10.60 16.78 4.62
N GLU A 131 11.75 17.26 5.11
CA GLU A 131 12.87 17.68 4.27
C GLU A 131 13.83 16.53 3.94
N ASN A 132 13.96 15.55 4.86
CA ASN A 132 15.02 14.55 4.78
C ASN A 132 14.53 13.10 4.64
N ASP A 133 13.27 12.81 4.96
CA ASP A 133 12.76 11.44 5.01
C ASP A 133 11.98 11.03 3.76
N PHE A 134 11.82 11.93 2.78
CA PHE A 134 11.11 11.65 1.53
C PHE A 134 12.07 11.60 0.36
N TYR A 135 11.86 10.60 -0.51
CA TYR A 135 12.54 10.52 -1.79
C TYR A 135 11.92 11.50 -2.81
N ASP A 136 10.61 11.50 -2.86
CA ASP A 136 9.78 12.43 -3.63
C ASP A 136 8.51 12.78 -2.84
N SER A 137 7.54 13.38 -3.50
CA SER A 137 6.28 13.80 -2.88
C SER A 137 5.38 12.67 -2.39
N LEU A 138 5.63 11.44 -2.84
CA LEU A 138 4.77 10.27 -2.56
C LEU A 138 5.49 9.20 -1.75
N HIS A 139 6.80 9.14 -1.86
CA HIS A 139 7.56 8.02 -1.35
C HIS A 139 8.52 8.46 -0.25
N TYR A 140 8.50 7.75 0.86
CA TYR A 140 9.57 7.82 1.82
C TYR A 140 10.89 7.30 1.19
N ASN A 141 12.00 7.89 1.59
CA ASN A 141 13.29 7.24 1.41
C ASN A 141 13.49 6.17 2.50
N CYS A 142 14.63 5.48 2.48
CA CYS A 142 14.91 4.40 3.43
C CYS A 142 14.83 4.83 4.90
N VAL A 143 15.21 6.07 5.23
CA VAL A 143 15.14 6.61 6.61
C VAL A 143 13.70 6.85 7.04
N GLY A 144 12.90 7.50 6.18
CA GLY A 144 11.48 7.71 6.45
C GLY A 144 10.70 6.40 6.51
N ALA A 145 11.02 5.44 5.64
CA ALA A 145 10.41 4.12 5.63
C ALA A 145 10.71 3.34 6.93
N GLU A 146 11.91 3.42 7.48
CA GLU A 146 12.27 2.82 8.77
C GLU A 146 11.43 3.38 9.91
N LYS A 147 11.35 4.72 10.01
CA LYS A 147 10.54 5.39 11.03
C LYS A 147 9.06 5.03 10.93
N PHE A 148 8.53 5.05 9.71
CA PHE A 148 7.13 4.70 9.46
C PHE A 148 6.83 3.24 9.79
N SER A 149 7.72 2.32 9.43
CA SER A 149 7.57 0.89 9.73
C SER A 149 7.60 0.62 11.24
N ALA A 150 8.45 1.29 11.98
CA ALA A 150 8.51 1.19 13.44
C ALA A 150 7.19 1.68 14.08
N PHE A 151 6.70 2.84 13.64
CA PHE A 151 5.40 3.35 14.09
C PHE A 151 4.26 2.38 13.78
N LEU A 152 4.20 1.86 12.54
CA LEU A 152 3.13 0.95 12.12
C LEU A 152 3.16 -0.36 12.92
N ALA A 153 4.34 -0.88 13.22
CA ALA A 153 4.50 -2.07 14.05
C ALA A 153 3.99 -1.84 15.48
N ASP A 154 4.31 -0.70 16.08
CA ASP A 154 3.83 -0.35 17.42
C ASP A 154 2.33 -0.07 17.44
N TRP A 155 1.81 0.64 16.46
CA TRP A 155 0.38 0.86 16.32
C TRP A 155 -0.38 -0.46 16.21
N THR A 156 0.12 -1.37 15.37
CA THR A 156 -0.45 -2.70 15.15
C THR A 156 -0.52 -3.52 16.44
N LYS A 157 0.57 -3.56 17.22
CA LYS A 157 0.60 -4.25 18.53
C LYS A 157 -0.41 -3.70 19.52
N ASN A 158 -0.63 -2.39 19.49
CA ASN A 158 -1.46 -1.73 20.50
C ASN A 158 -2.96 -1.70 20.14
N ASN A 159 -3.30 -1.85 18.85
CA ASN A 159 -4.66 -1.65 18.36
C ASN A 159 -5.28 -2.90 17.75
N LEU A 160 -4.49 -3.91 17.39
CA LEU A 160 -5.00 -5.13 16.78
C LEU A 160 -4.78 -6.33 17.71
N SER A 161 -5.75 -7.24 17.70
CA SER A 161 -5.63 -8.53 18.39
C SER A 161 -4.82 -9.49 17.52
N ILE A 162 -3.50 -9.29 17.50
CA ILE A 162 -2.60 -10.20 16.81
C ILE A 162 -2.21 -11.31 17.76
N SER A 163 -2.59 -12.55 17.43
CA SER A 163 -1.99 -13.71 18.04
C SER A 163 -0.57 -13.81 17.52
N PRO A 164 0.46 -13.86 18.35
CA PRO A 164 1.80 -14.14 17.87
C PRO A 164 1.83 -15.62 17.48
N ASP A 165 1.41 -15.92 16.27
CA ASP A 165 1.78 -17.19 15.67
C ASP A 165 3.30 -17.18 15.54
N GLU A 166 3.95 -18.19 16.06
CA GLU A 166 5.37 -18.38 15.84
C GLU A 166 5.57 -18.39 14.31
N PRO A 167 6.43 -17.53 13.77
CA PRO A 167 6.63 -17.49 12.33
C PRO A 167 7.15 -18.84 11.88
N GLN A 168 6.31 -19.58 11.16
CA GLN A 168 6.68 -20.88 10.60
C GLN A 168 7.88 -20.77 9.62
N ASP A 169 8.25 -19.55 9.21
CA ASP A 169 9.27 -19.25 8.22
C ASP A 169 10.37 -18.28 8.70
N THR A 170 10.67 -18.26 10.00
CA THR A 170 11.83 -17.49 10.52
C THR A 170 13.13 -17.82 9.78
N VAL A 171 13.30 -19.06 9.31
CA VAL A 171 14.47 -19.48 8.55
C VAL A 171 14.58 -18.76 7.21
N LEU A 172 13.46 -18.59 6.49
CA LEU A 172 13.43 -17.89 5.20
C LEU A 172 13.73 -16.39 5.35
N TRP A 173 13.17 -15.74 6.37
CA TRP A 173 13.43 -14.33 6.62
C TRP A 173 14.84 -14.07 7.11
N THR A 174 15.37 -14.92 8.00
CA THR A 174 16.74 -14.80 8.49
C THR A 174 17.76 -15.02 7.38
N ALA A 175 17.52 -15.96 6.46
CA ALA A 175 18.38 -16.19 5.32
C ALA A 175 18.37 -15.04 4.28
N ARG A 176 17.29 -14.24 4.22
CA ARG A 176 17.19 -13.09 3.32
C ARG A 176 17.82 -11.81 3.88
N LEU A 177 18.03 -11.74 5.19
CA LEU A 177 18.63 -10.61 5.88
C LEU A 177 20.15 -10.74 6.11
N GLN A 178 20.75 -11.87 5.72
CA GLN A 178 22.20 -12.13 5.73
C GLN A 178 22.81 -11.93 4.35
#